data_30b0cbae60d2779a4cc309d81154953f
#
_entry.id   30b0cbae60d2779a4cc309d81154953f
#
_cell.length_a   1.000
_cell.length_b   1.000
_cell.length_c   1.000
_cell.angle_alpha   90.00
_cell.angle_beta   90.00
_cell.angle_gamma   90.00
#
_symmetry.space_group_name_H-M   'P 1'
#
loop_
_entity.id
_entity.type
_entity.pdbx_description
1 polymer ?
#
loop_
_entity_poly.entity_id
_entity_poly.type
_entity_poly.pdbx_seq_one_letter_code
_entity_poly.pdbx_strand_id
1 'polypeptide(L)'
;MLEIEVEEKSSYTVCRPVGELDAYTVVEFRECLGALVNKPQVVIDLSEVPFMDSAGLGALIGGIRRAREQGSEVAVACSRPTLTRLLHTTGFDRIVPVVDTLDAAVAAVTGDGHTS
;
A
#
# COMPACT_ATOMS: atom_id res chain seq x y z
N MET A 1 -2.93 17.27 7.13
CA MET A 1 -1.63 16.75 7.54
C MET A 1 -1.62 15.23 7.41
N LEU A 2 -0.52 14.65 7.02
CA LEU A 2 -0.39 13.21 6.88
C LEU A 2 0.39 12.63 8.04
N GLU A 3 -0.12 11.56 8.60
CA GLU A 3 0.63 10.73 9.55
C GLU A 3 0.79 9.35 8.93
N ILE A 4 1.90 8.70 9.20
CA ILE A 4 2.14 7.37 8.66
C ILE A 4 2.50 6.45 9.82
N GLU A 5 1.69 5.40 9.96
CA GLU A 5 1.91 4.37 10.97
C GLU A 5 2.58 3.18 10.29
N VAL A 6 3.68 2.71 10.87
CA VAL A 6 4.38 1.53 10.37
C VAL A 6 4.42 0.51 11.49
N GLU A 7 3.92 -0.70 11.21
CA GLU A 7 3.94 -1.80 12.16
C GLU A 7 4.75 -2.94 11.58
N GLU A 8 5.84 -3.31 12.24
CA GLU A 8 6.64 -4.45 11.83
C GLU A 8 6.20 -5.68 12.61
N LYS A 9 5.71 -6.65 11.87
CA LYS A 9 5.33 -7.95 12.43
C LYS A 9 6.38 -8.98 12.05
N SER A 10 6.25 -10.20 12.60
CA SER A 10 7.26 -11.23 12.36
C SER A 10 7.32 -11.66 10.89
N SER A 11 6.20 -11.63 10.17
CA SER A 11 6.14 -12.13 8.80
C SER A 11 5.73 -11.08 7.77
N TYR A 12 5.46 -9.85 8.19
CA TYR A 12 5.09 -8.77 7.26
C TYR A 12 5.24 -7.42 7.95
N THR A 13 5.20 -6.35 7.14
CA THR A 13 5.23 -4.97 7.62
C THR A 13 4.02 -4.24 7.04
N VAL A 14 3.32 -3.50 7.89
CA VAL A 14 2.17 -2.69 7.47
C VAL A 14 2.56 -1.22 7.44
N CYS A 15 2.26 -0.55 6.33
CA CYS A 15 2.37 0.89 6.21
C CYS A 15 0.95 1.45 6.09
N ARG A 16 0.55 2.27 7.07
CA ARG A 16 -0.80 2.83 7.10
C ARG A 16 -0.72 4.34 7.12
N PRO A 17 -0.90 4.99 5.95
CA PRO A 17 -1.02 6.46 5.95
C PRO A 17 -2.39 6.86 6.49
N VAL A 18 -2.39 7.93 7.29
CA VAL A 18 -3.60 8.48 7.89
C VAL A 18 -3.70 9.92 7.42
N GLY A 19 -4.67 10.19 6.55
CA GLY A 19 -4.87 11.50 5.97
C GLY A 19 -4.84 11.47 4.46
N GLU A 20 -4.91 12.65 3.85
CA GLU A 20 -4.96 12.77 2.41
C GLU A 20 -3.58 12.56 1.79
N LEU A 21 -3.54 11.87 0.66
CA LEU A 21 -2.33 11.67 -0.12
C LEU A 21 -2.40 12.58 -1.34
N ASP A 22 -1.75 13.73 -1.27
CA ASP A 22 -1.80 14.77 -2.29
C ASP A 22 -0.41 15.37 -2.52
N ALA A 23 -0.35 16.40 -3.37
CA ALA A 23 0.91 17.03 -3.73
C ALA A 23 1.64 17.61 -2.52
N TYR A 24 0.92 17.96 -1.44
CA TYR A 24 1.53 18.56 -0.25
C TYR A 24 2.10 17.50 0.71
N THR A 25 1.54 16.29 0.71
CA THR A 25 1.92 15.26 1.69
C THR A 25 2.75 14.15 1.05
N VAL A 26 2.88 14.14 -0.26
CA VAL A 26 3.45 13.03 -1.00
C VAL A 26 4.91 12.76 -0.66
N VAL A 27 5.67 13.78 -0.25
CA VAL A 27 7.09 13.60 0.08
C VAL A 27 7.26 12.66 1.26
N GLU A 28 6.45 12.86 2.30
CA GLU A 28 6.50 11.99 3.49
C GLU A 28 6.15 10.55 3.14
N PHE A 29 5.16 10.39 2.27
CA PHE A 29 4.74 9.06 1.85
C PHE A 29 5.82 8.37 1.01
N ARG A 30 6.47 9.12 0.10
CA ARG A 30 7.58 8.57 -0.68
C ARG A 30 8.73 8.12 0.19
N GLU A 31 9.07 8.92 1.19
CA GLU A 31 10.16 8.58 2.10
C GLU A 31 9.85 7.31 2.87
N CYS A 32 8.61 7.18 3.33
CA CYS A 32 8.20 5.98 4.04
C CYS A 32 8.28 4.75 3.16
N LEU A 33 7.75 4.83 1.93
CA LEU A 33 7.81 3.70 1.01
C LEU A 33 9.23 3.34 0.66
N GLY A 34 10.10 4.33 0.51
CA GLY A 34 11.52 4.08 0.25
C GLY A 34 12.19 3.31 1.38
N ALA A 35 11.80 3.59 2.61
CA ALA A 35 12.36 2.90 3.76
C ALA A 35 11.89 1.44 3.83
N LEU A 36 10.79 1.10 3.17
CA LEU A 36 10.23 -0.24 3.21
C LEU A 36 10.68 -1.12 2.06
N VAL A 37 11.50 -0.60 1.15
CA VAL A 37 11.87 -1.31 -0.07
C VAL A 37 12.67 -2.60 0.19
N ASN A 38 13.29 -2.70 1.37
CA ASN A 38 14.05 -3.89 1.75
C ASN A 38 13.23 -4.91 2.53
N LYS A 39 11.98 -4.62 2.82
CA LYS A 39 11.13 -5.55 3.57
C LYS A 39 10.56 -6.58 2.63
N PRO A 40 10.60 -7.89 2.99
CA PRO A 40 10.17 -8.93 2.05
C PRO A 40 8.66 -9.01 1.84
N GLN A 41 7.85 -8.67 2.84
CA GLN A 41 6.40 -8.67 2.74
C GLN A 41 5.86 -7.35 3.26
N VAL A 42 5.15 -6.61 2.41
CA VAL A 42 4.64 -5.27 2.74
C VAL A 42 3.17 -5.18 2.43
N VAL A 43 2.40 -4.67 3.38
CA VAL A 43 0.99 -4.34 3.18
C VAL A 43 0.85 -2.82 3.29
N ILE A 44 0.24 -2.22 2.28
CA ILE A 44 -0.12 -0.80 2.31
C ILE A 44 -1.59 -0.74 2.67
N ASP A 45 -1.90 -0.17 3.83
CA ASP A 45 -3.28 -0.09 4.31
C ASP A 45 -3.81 1.33 4.08
N LEU A 46 -4.72 1.47 3.13
CA LEU A 46 -5.27 2.76 2.75
C LEU A 46 -6.63 3.03 3.42
N SER A 47 -6.99 2.27 4.45
CA SER A 47 -8.30 2.41 5.09
C SER A 47 -8.51 3.80 5.73
N GLU A 48 -7.43 4.50 6.08
CA GLU A 48 -7.50 5.81 6.71
C GLU A 48 -7.17 6.95 5.74
N VAL A 49 -7.17 6.67 4.43
CA VAL A 49 -6.92 7.67 3.40
C VAL A 49 -8.26 8.05 2.77
N PRO A 50 -8.80 9.26 3.05
CA PRO A 50 -10.08 9.65 2.48
C PRO A 50 -9.98 10.13 1.03
N PHE A 51 -8.78 10.53 0.60
CA PHE A 51 -8.60 11.13 -0.71
C PHE A 51 -7.18 10.92 -1.18
N MET A 52 -7.03 10.68 -2.50
CA MET A 52 -5.73 10.56 -3.14
C MET A 52 -5.82 11.23 -4.51
N ASP A 53 -4.88 12.13 -4.78
CA ASP A 53 -4.81 12.75 -6.10
C ASP A 53 -3.75 12.04 -6.95
N SER A 54 -3.47 12.59 -8.13
CA SER A 54 -2.51 11.96 -9.05
C SER A 54 -1.10 11.92 -8.49
N ALA A 55 -0.71 12.88 -7.66
CA ALA A 55 0.62 12.86 -7.02
C ALA A 55 0.71 11.73 -6.01
N GLY A 56 -0.32 11.54 -5.19
CA GLY A 56 -0.36 10.45 -4.24
C GLY A 56 -0.37 9.09 -4.94
N LEU A 57 -1.17 8.98 -6.00
CA LEU A 57 -1.23 7.75 -6.77
C LEU A 57 0.12 7.43 -7.42
N GLY A 58 0.78 8.45 -7.98
CA GLY A 58 2.10 8.27 -8.58
C GLY A 58 3.14 7.80 -7.58
N ALA A 59 3.11 8.34 -6.36
CA ALA A 59 4.02 7.93 -5.30
C ALA A 59 3.76 6.48 -4.89
N LEU A 60 2.49 6.10 -4.79
CA LEU A 60 2.11 4.74 -4.44
C LEU A 60 2.60 3.75 -5.50
N ILE A 61 2.33 4.04 -6.77
CA ILE A 61 2.74 3.18 -7.88
C ILE A 61 4.27 3.07 -7.92
N GLY A 62 4.97 4.20 -7.84
CA GLY A 62 6.43 4.21 -7.90
C GLY A 62 7.07 3.46 -6.75
N GLY A 63 6.55 3.64 -5.54
CA GLY A 63 7.08 2.95 -4.37
C GLY A 63 6.88 1.46 -4.44
N ILE A 64 5.71 1.03 -4.90
CA ILE A 64 5.42 -0.39 -5.02
C ILE A 64 6.27 -1.03 -6.12
N ARG A 65 6.47 -0.35 -7.23
CA ARG A 65 7.33 -0.88 -8.30
C ARG A 65 8.75 -1.10 -7.78
N ARG A 66 9.30 -0.13 -7.03
CA ARG A 66 10.65 -0.27 -6.49
C ARG A 66 10.74 -1.43 -5.51
N ALA A 67 9.73 -1.59 -4.65
CA ALA A 67 9.71 -2.70 -3.71
C ALA A 67 9.68 -4.04 -4.43
N ARG A 68 8.86 -4.14 -5.47
CA ARG A 68 8.76 -5.39 -6.22
C ARG A 68 10.04 -5.70 -6.99
N GLU A 69 10.71 -4.68 -7.51
CA GLU A 69 12.00 -4.86 -8.17
C GLU A 69 13.05 -5.42 -7.21
N GLN A 70 12.91 -5.14 -5.93
CA GLN A 70 13.78 -5.67 -4.90
C GLN A 70 13.31 -7.03 -4.36
N GLY A 71 12.28 -7.60 -4.95
CA GLY A 71 11.78 -8.90 -4.57
C GLY A 71 10.70 -8.91 -3.50
N SER A 72 10.18 -7.75 -3.10
CA SER A 72 9.13 -7.70 -2.09
C SER A 72 7.79 -8.20 -2.63
N GLU A 73 7.06 -8.89 -1.77
CA GLU A 73 5.65 -9.16 -2.00
C GLU A 73 4.85 -8.00 -1.41
N VAL A 74 3.96 -7.41 -2.20
CA VAL A 74 3.20 -6.24 -1.77
C VAL A 74 1.72 -6.46 -2.04
N ALA A 75 0.88 -6.05 -1.11
CA ALA A 75 -0.57 -6.02 -1.30
C ALA A 75 -1.12 -4.73 -0.71
N VAL A 76 -2.26 -4.30 -1.22
CA VAL A 76 -2.92 -3.07 -0.78
C VAL A 76 -4.28 -3.42 -0.19
N ALA A 77 -4.56 -2.91 1.00
CA ALA A 77 -5.88 -3.01 1.62
C ALA A 77 -6.60 -1.69 1.40
N CYS A 78 -7.74 -1.75 0.72
CA CYS A 78 -8.51 -0.56 0.40
C CYS A 78 -9.97 -0.94 0.21
N SER A 79 -10.86 -0.34 0.99
CA SER A 79 -12.29 -0.60 0.88
C SER A 79 -13.11 0.62 0.51
N ARG A 80 -12.49 1.80 0.39
CA ARG A 80 -13.23 3.00 -0.01
C ARG A 80 -13.55 2.93 -1.50
N PRO A 81 -14.84 3.03 -1.89
CA PRO A 81 -15.19 2.84 -3.30
C PRO A 81 -14.51 3.80 -4.26
N THR A 82 -14.32 5.07 -3.85
CA THR A 82 -13.67 6.05 -4.72
C THR A 82 -12.21 5.70 -4.99
N LEU A 83 -11.49 5.25 -3.97
CA LEU A 83 -10.09 4.85 -4.13
C LEU A 83 -9.98 3.51 -4.87
N THR A 84 -10.83 2.56 -4.53
CA THR A 84 -10.83 1.26 -5.20
C THR A 84 -11.08 1.43 -6.70
N ARG A 85 -12.02 2.30 -7.06
CA ARG A 85 -12.30 2.58 -8.46
C ARG A 85 -11.10 3.22 -9.15
N LEU A 86 -10.44 4.17 -8.48
CA LEU A 86 -9.26 4.83 -9.02
C LEU A 86 -8.16 3.82 -9.31
N LEU A 87 -7.89 2.93 -8.34
CA LEU A 87 -6.86 1.91 -8.50
C LEU A 87 -7.20 0.94 -9.63
N HIS A 88 -8.48 0.58 -9.75
CA HIS A 88 -8.91 -0.30 -10.82
C HIS A 88 -8.80 0.39 -12.19
N THR A 89 -9.29 1.62 -12.29
CA THR A 89 -9.30 2.36 -13.56
C THR A 89 -7.90 2.60 -14.11
N THR A 90 -6.93 2.80 -13.23
CA THR A 90 -5.54 3.02 -13.64
C THR A 90 -4.77 1.72 -13.90
N GLY A 91 -5.40 0.57 -13.66
CA GLY A 91 -4.74 -0.72 -13.85
C GLY A 91 -3.82 -1.11 -12.71
N PHE A 92 -3.85 -0.38 -11.60
CA PHE A 92 -2.97 -0.63 -10.47
C PHE A 92 -3.20 -2.03 -9.88
N ASP A 93 -4.46 -2.47 -9.86
CA ASP A 93 -4.82 -3.77 -9.31
C ASP A 93 -4.31 -4.95 -10.16
N ARG A 94 -3.74 -4.67 -11.32
CA ARG A 94 -3.04 -5.69 -12.11
C ARG A 94 -1.57 -5.81 -11.69
N ILE A 95 -1.05 -4.80 -10.99
CA ILE A 95 0.34 -4.80 -10.54
C ILE A 95 0.47 -5.56 -9.23
N VAL A 96 -0.44 -5.30 -8.28
CA VAL A 96 -0.44 -5.96 -6.98
C VAL A 96 -1.88 -6.23 -6.57
N PRO A 97 -2.11 -7.19 -5.67
CA PRO A 97 -3.45 -7.42 -5.15
C PRO A 97 -3.98 -6.18 -4.41
N VAL A 98 -5.21 -5.81 -4.73
CA VAL A 98 -5.94 -4.77 -3.99
C VAL A 98 -7.16 -5.46 -3.40
N VAL A 99 -7.22 -5.54 -2.08
CA VAL A 99 -8.24 -6.32 -1.38
C VAL A 99 -8.93 -5.45 -0.35
N ASP A 100 -10.07 -5.92 0.16
CA ASP A 100 -10.97 -5.10 0.97
C ASP A 100 -10.49 -4.92 2.41
N THR A 101 -9.74 -5.87 2.95
CA THR A 101 -9.41 -5.88 4.38
C THR A 101 -7.92 -6.05 4.57
N LEU A 102 -7.46 -5.60 5.75
CA LEU A 102 -6.08 -5.81 6.14
C LEU A 102 -5.75 -7.30 6.21
N ASP A 103 -6.65 -8.11 6.78
CA ASP A 103 -6.40 -9.55 6.91
C ASP A 103 -6.21 -10.21 5.55
N ALA A 104 -7.02 -9.83 4.56
CA ALA A 104 -6.89 -10.37 3.21
C ALA A 104 -5.57 -9.94 2.57
N ALA A 105 -5.13 -8.70 2.82
CA ALA A 105 -3.86 -8.23 2.29
C ALA A 105 -2.69 -8.96 2.93
N VAL A 106 -2.74 -9.19 4.25
CA VAL A 106 -1.72 -9.96 4.95
C VAL A 106 -1.63 -11.37 4.37
N ALA A 107 -2.77 -12.02 4.17
CA ALA A 107 -2.80 -13.35 3.58
C ALA A 107 -2.16 -13.36 2.18
N ALA A 108 -2.39 -12.32 1.40
CA ALA A 108 -1.85 -12.23 0.05
C ALA A 108 -0.32 -12.17 0.04
N VAL A 109 0.29 -11.49 1.02
CA VAL A 109 1.76 -11.35 1.05
C VAL A 109 2.44 -12.46 1.83
N THR A 110 1.76 -13.10 2.77
CA THR A 110 2.37 -14.16 3.58
C THR A 110 2.04 -15.56 3.07
N GLY A 111 1.04 -15.67 2.20
CA GLY A 111 0.59 -16.96 1.73
C GLY A 111 -0.30 -17.71 2.71
N ASP A 112 -0.64 -17.09 3.85
CA ASP A 112 -1.43 -17.78 4.87
C ASP A 112 -2.83 -18.11 4.40
N GLY A 113 -3.33 -17.40 3.40
CA GLY A 113 -4.63 -17.70 2.83
C GLY A 113 -4.70 -19.03 2.12
N HIS A 114 -3.57 -19.65 1.83
CA HIS A 114 -3.50 -20.96 1.18
C HIS A 114 -3.45 -22.10 2.18
N THR A 115 -3.16 -21.78 3.40
CA THR A 115 -3.08 -22.81 4.42
C THR A 115 -4.44 -23.05 4.96
N SER A 116 -4.98 -24.00 4.58
CA SER A 116 -6.28 -24.29 5.13
C SER A 116 -6.21 -25.59 5.84
#